data_b1dc9b42f163afe99f096e316b059afd
#
_entry.id   b1dc9b42f163afe99f096e316b059afd
#
_cell.length_a   1.000
_cell.length_b   1.000
_cell.length_c   1.000
_cell.angle_alpha   90.00
_cell.angle_beta   90.00
_cell.angle_gamma   90.00
#
_symmetry.space_group_name_H-M   'P 1'
#
loop_
_entity.id
_entity.type
_entity.pdbx_description
1 polymer ?
#
loop_
_entity_poly.entity_id
_entity_poly.type
_entity_poly.pdbx_seq_one_letter_code
_entity_poly.pdbx_strand_id
1 'polypeptide(L)'
;RVRFFYQLFFYFNYVTAPALLLLPAWIANELLQHWLSGRGVAYMAHLGGLLAGASLMALVMLVRRRPLEVPTAQVAVPDDGFDTHVANAQRLAQAMKFEQALPQWRAAAKLRPQDQQVLSAWFKTASLWPDSEDFHRAARRIFRLRAHDEQTLQFQHASYRTYFDKAKPGARLLPDDMARLSRRFARAQQWGDAEK
;
A
#
# COMPACT_ATOMS: atom_id res chain seq x y z
N ARG A 1 6.72 14.52 6.35
CA ARG A 1 6.14 14.74 7.70
C ARG A 1 5.77 13.38 8.28
N VAL A 2 6.21 13.11 9.52
CA VAL A 2 5.96 11.84 10.22
C VAL A 2 5.04 12.14 11.41
N ARG A 3 4.09 11.26 11.68
CA ARG A 3 3.22 11.34 12.85
C ARG A 3 3.90 10.61 14.01
N PHE A 4 4.08 11.33 15.12
CA PHE A 4 4.63 10.77 16.35
C PHE A 4 3.53 10.66 17.40
N PHE A 5 3.49 9.49 18.02
CA PHE A 5 2.71 9.28 19.23
C PHE A 5 3.59 9.65 20.43
N TYR A 6 3.09 10.52 21.30
CA TYR A 6 3.73 10.76 22.59
C TYR A 6 2.74 10.58 23.72
N GLN A 7 3.24 10.06 24.81
CA GLN A 7 2.53 9.89 26.05
C GLN A 7 3.24 10.69 27.15
N LEU A 8 2.55 11.66 27.73
CA LEU A 8 3.01 12.39 28.89
C LEU A 8 2.02 12.18 30.02
N PHE A 9 2.37 11.35 31.01
CA PHE A 9 1.46 10.85 32.05
C PHE A 9 0.21 10.19 31.48
N PHE A 10 -0.96 10.81 31.60
CA PHE A 10 -2.24 10.31 31.09
C PHE A 10 -2.69 11.01 29.79
N TYR A 11 -1.90 11.91 29.24
CA TYR A 11 -2.18 12.60 27.98
C TYR A 11 -1.54 11.86 26.81
N PHE A 12 -2.38 11.46 25.88
CA PHE A 12 -2.00 10.80 24.62
C PHE A 12 -2.31 11.74 23.47
N ASN A 13 -1.34 12.06 22.66
CA ASN A 13 -1.58 12.88 21.46
C ASN A 13 -0.62 12.53 20.32
N TYR A 14 -0.98 12.97 19.11
CA TYR A 14 -0.16 12.79 17.92
C TYR A 14 0.35 14.14 17.44
N VAL A 15 1.65 14.26 17.28
CA VAL A 15 2.29 15.43 16.68
C VAL A 15 2.87 15.05 15.31
N THR A 16 2.62 15.90 14.32
CA THR A 16 3.25 15.78 13.00
C THR A 16 4.45 16.73 12.95
N ALA A 17 5.65 16.15 12.90
CA ALA A 17 6.88 16.92 12.76
C ALA A 17 7.65 16.51 11.49
N PRO A 18 8.48 17.42 10.92
CA PRO A 18 9.43 17.04 9.89
C PRO A 18 10.42 16.02 10.47
N ALA A 19 10.66 14.92 9.77
CA ALA A 19 11.61 13.89 10.21
C ALA A 19 13.01 14.47 10.51
N LEU A 20 13.37 15.55 9.83
CA LEU A 20 14.64 16.26 10.00
C LEU A 20 14.83 16.85 11.40
N LEU A 21 13.75 17.16 12.13
CA LEU A 21 13.82 17.71 13.50
C LEU A 21 14.05 16.64 14.56
N LEU A 22 13.78 15.38 14.24
CA LEU A 22 13.99 14.28 15.18
C LEU A 22 15.47 13.99 15.43
N LEU A 23 16.27 14.05 14.37
CA LEU A 23 17.69 13.76 14.48
C LEU A 23 18.41 14.68 15.46
N PRO A 24 18.30 16.03 15.36
CA PRO A 24 18.89 16.91 16.35
C PRO A 24 18.27 16.78 17.75
N ALA A 25 16.97 16.52 17.88
CA ALA A 25 16.34 16.30 19.17
C ALA A 25 16.87 15.02 19.84
N TRP A 26 17.08 13.95 19.05
CA TRP A 26 17.62 12.71 19.56
C TRP A 26 19.11 12.83 19.94
N ILE A 27 19.91 13.52 19.14
CA ILE A 27 21.31 13.84 19.46
C ILE A 27 21.39 14.65 20.75
N ALA A 28 20.51 15.65 20.91
CA ALA A 28 20.47 16.45 22.11
C ALA A 28 20.12 15.62 23.36
N ASN A 29 19.17 14.72 23.26
CA ASN A 29 18.81 13.79 24.33
C ASN A 29 19.98 12.85 24.68
N GLU A 30 20.69 12.33 23.68
CA GLU A 30 21.84 11.45 23.86
C GLU A 30 23.00 12.17 24.56
N LEU A 31 23.28 13.43 24.20
CA LEU A 31 24.26 14.29 24.85
C LEU A 31 23.87 14.60 26.28
N LEU A 32 22.59 14.89 26.53
CA LEU A 32 22.07 15.16 27.88
C LEU A 32 22.23 13.94 28.80
N GLN A 33 21.90 12.74 28.28
CA GLN A 33 22.07 11.50 29.04
C GLN A 33 23.55 11.18 29.31
N HIS A 34 24.43 11.46 28.36
CA HIS A 34 25.87 11.32 28.56
C HIS A 34 26.36 12.22 29.70
N TRP A 35 25.88 13.46 29.73
CA TRP A 35 26.27 14.44 30.76
C TRP A 35 25.74 14.08 32.15
N LEU A 36 24.51 13.56 32.22
CA LEU A 36 23.85 13.17 33.47
C LEU A 36 24.36 11.84 34.06
N SER A 37 24.75 10.88 33.20
CA SER A 37 24.99 9.49 33.64
C SER A 37 26.45 9.13 33.87
N GLY A 38 27.42 9.93 33.43
CA GLY A 38 28.86 9.77 33.72
C GLY A 38 29.54 8.47 33.27
N ARG A 39 28.81 7.53 32.64
CA ARG A 39 29.26 6.21 32.15
C ARG A 39 28.94 6.03 30.65
N GLY A 40 29.91 6.39 29.81
CA GLY A 40 29.58 6.77 28.45
C GLY A 40 30.25 6.06 27.27
N VAL A 41 30.72 4.81 27.37
CA VAL A 41 31.38 4.15 26.23
C VAL A 41 30.35 3.88 25.10
N ALA A 42 29.13 3.49 25.41
CA ALA A 42 28.10 3.19 24.42
C ALA A 42 27.60 4.44 23.69
N TYR A 43 27.48 5.57 24.38
CA TYR A 43 27.03 6.84 23.79
C TYR A 43 28.03 7.42 22.80
N MET A 44 29.34 7.29 23.08
CA MET A 44 30.37 7.76 22.15
C MET A 44 30.41 6.94 20.85
N ALA A 45 30.18 5.62 20.93
CA ALA A 45 30.07 4.79 19.75
C ALA A 45 28.85 5.14 18.89
N HIS A 46 27.74 5.46 19.55
CA HIS A 46 26.48 5.87 18.89
C HIS A 46 26.62 7.24 18.21
N LEU A 47 27.17 8.20 18.94
CA LEU A 47 27.42 9.55 18.42
C LEU A 47 28.43 9.50 17.26
N GLY A 48 29.50 8.70 17.38
CA GLY A 48 30.46 8.47 16.32
C GLY A 48 29.84 7.87 15.07
N GLY A 49 28.95 6.89 15.22
CA GLY A 49 28.20 6.28 14.12
C GLY A 49 27.28 7.28 13.41
N LEU A 50 26.57 8.12 14.17
CA LEU A 50 25.71 9.17 13.62
C LEU A 50 26.49 10.23 12.85
N LEU A 51 27.60 10.70 13.41
CA LEU A 51 28.47 11.69 12.74
C LEU A 51 29.10 11.11 11.48
N ALA A 52 29.59 9.88 11.53
CA ALA A 52 30.16 9.18 10.38
C ALA A 52 29.10 8.98 9.28
N GLY A 53 27.89 8.55 9.63
CA GLY A 53 26.78 8.38 8.71
C GLY A 53 26.33 9.70 8.06
N ALA A 54 26.21 10.76 8.86
CA ALA A 54 25.87 12.08 8.37
C ALA A 54 26.97 12.66 7.45
N SER A 55 28.24 12.48 7.81
CA SER A 55 29.38 12.93 7.00
C SER A 55 29.47 12.18 5.68
N LEU A 56 29.25 10.85 5.71
CA LEU A 56 29.22 10.02 4.49
C LEU A 56 28.05 10.46 3.58
N MET A 57 26.88 10.70 4.15
CA MET A 57 25.71 11.15 3.39
C MET A 57 25.97 12.54 2.78
N ALA A 58 26.55 13.47 3.56
CA ALA A 58 26.94 14.79 3.06
C ALA A 58 27.99 14.69 1.93
N LEU A 59 28.97 13.82 2.08
CA LEU A 59 29.98 13.55 1.05
C LEU A 59 29.33 12.97 -0.21
N VAL A 60 28.45 12.00 -0.08
CA VAL A 60 27.69 11.44 -1.21
C VAL A 60 26.86 12.52 -1.89
N MET A 61 26.18 13.39 -1.13
CA MET A 61 25.43 14.52 -1.70
C MET A 61 26.35 15.54 -2.37
N LEU A 62 27.54 15.81 -1.85
CA LEU A 62 28.50 16.71 -2.44
C LEU A 62 29.11 16.17 -3.75
N VAL A 63 29.47 14.88 -3.73
CA VAL A 63 30.01 14.18 -4.91
C VAL A 63 28.94 13.97 -5.96
N ARG A 64 27.70 13.73 -5.54
CA ARG A 64 26.53 13.63 -6.40
C ARG A 64 25.90 15.00 -6.74
N ARG A 65 26.68 16.07 -6.82
CA ARG A 65 26.22 17.38 -7.28
C ARG A 65 25.76 17.40 -8.76
N ARG A 66 25.83 16.30 -9.45
CA ARG A 66 24.94 16.07 -10.59
C ARG A 66 23.69 15.44 -10.03
N PRO A 67 22.48 16.01 -10.27
CA PRO A 67 21.28 15.21 -10.20
C PRO A 67 21.65 13.97 -11.00
N LEU A 68 21.52 12.78 -10.42
CA LEU A 68 21.28 11.62 -11.24
C LEU A 68 19.98 11.98 -11.97
N GLU A 69 20.11 12.63 -13.12
CA GLU A 69 19.20 12.35 -14.19
C GLU A 69 19.38 10.86 -14.39
N VAL A 70 18.67 10.07 -13.54
CA VAL A 70 18.21 8.80 -14.00
C VAL A 70 17.60 9.20 -15.33
N PRO A 71 18.14 8.76 -16.48
CA PRO A 71 17.37 8.83 -17.69
C PRO A 71 16.21 7.88 -17.39
N THR A 72 15.19 8.41 -16.75
CA THR A 72 13.86 8.03 -17.08
C THR A 72 13.82 8.43 -18.56
N ALA A 73 14.31 7.54 -19.42
CA ALA A 73 13.67 7.39 -20.67
C ALA A 73 12.21 7.12 -20.26
N GLN A 74 11.50 8.19 -19.95
CA GLN A 74 10.10 8.25 -20.21
C GLN A 74 10.07 8.01 -21.71
N VAL A 75 10.08 6.71 -22.07
CA VAL A 75 9.29 6.29 -23.20
C VAL A 75 7.99 7.00 -22.87
N ALA A 76 7.68 8.04 -23.61
CA ALA A 76 6.41 8.72 -23.54
C ALA A 76 5.40 7.62 -23.87
N VAL A 77 5.05 6.83 -22.88
CA VAL A 77 3.90 5.96 -22.94
C VAL A 77 2.78 6.97 -23.13
N PRO A 78 2.09 6.96 -24.26
CA PRO A 78 0.98 7.86 -24.48
C PRO A 78 0.17 7.82 -23.19
N ASP A 79 -0.11 8.98 -22.60
CA ASP A 79 -0.91 9.06 -21.39
C ASP A 79 -2.26 8.44 -21.75
N ASP A 80 -2.42 7.17 -21.43
CA ASP A 80 -3.66 6.43 -21.66
C ASP A 80 -4.76 6.86 -20.69
N GLY A 81 -4.48 7.88 -19.86
CA GLY A 81 -5.37 8.38 -18.83
C GLY A 81 -5.43 7.51 -17.57
N PHE A 82 -4.64 6.43 -17.50
CA PHE A 82 -4.66 5.52 -16.37
C PHE A 82 -4.34 6.23 -15.05
N ASP A 83 -3.22 6.97 -15.01
CA ASP A 83 -2.77 7.66 -13.80
C ASP A 83 -3.77 8.76 -13.39
N THR A 84 -4.39 9.43 -14.37
CA THR A 84 -5.46 10.41 -14.13
C THR A 84 -6.68 9.76 -13.49
N HIS A 85 -7.13 8.61 -13.98
CA HIS A 85 -8.25 7.88 -13.40
C HIS A 85 -7.94 7.40 -11.98
N VAL A 86 -6.75 6.85 -11.74
CA VAL A 86 -6.30 6.41 -10.41
C VAL A 86 -6.26 7.58 -9.43
N ALA A 87 -5.64 8.70 -9.80
CA ALA A 87 -5.54 9.89 -8.95
C ALA A 87 -6.93 10.46 -8.60
N ASN A 88 -7.83 10.56 -9.59
CA ASN A 88 -9.19 11.02 -9.38
C ASN A 88 -9.97 10.09 -8.46
N ALA A 89 -9.87 8.77 -8.66
CA ALA A 89 -10.53 7.78 -7.82
C ALA A 89 -10.04 7.86 -6.37
N GLN A 90 -8.72 7.96 -6.16
CA GLN A 90 -8.13 8.11 -4.83
C GLN A 90 -8.60 9.40 -4.14
N ARG A 91 -8.59 10.53 -4.84
CA ARG A 91 -9.06 11.81 -4.31
C ARG A 91 -10.53 11.74 -3.89
N LEU A 92 -11.38 11.14 -4.72
CA LEU A 92 -12.81 10.97 -4.43
C LEU A 92 -13.03 10.03 -3.24
N ALA A 93 -12.28 8.94 -3.16
CA ALA A 93 -12.35 8.01 -2.03
C ALA A 93 -11.88 8.66 -0.72
N GLN A 94 -10.81 9.48 -0.76
CA GLN A 94 -10.35 10.26 0.40
C GLN A 94 -11.39 11.29 0.86
N ALA A 95 -12.17 11.84 -0.08
CA ALA A 95 -13.28 12.73 0.21
C ALA A 95 -14.59 11.99 0.60
N MET A 96 -14.51 10.66 0.83
CA MET A 96 -15.65 9.78 1.13
C MET A 96 -16.74 9.75 0.04
N LYS A 97 -16.44 10.21 -1.17
CA LYS A 97 -17.34 10.20 -2.33
C LYS A 97 -17.21 8.90 -3.13
N PHE A 98 -17.49 7.78 -2.46
CA PHE A 98 -17.23 6.44 -2.99
C PHE A 98 -18.00 6.12 -4.27
N GLU A 99 -19.26 6.54 -4.39
CA GLU A 99 -20.06 6.34 -5.61
C GLU A 99 -19.42 7.00 -6.83
N GLN A 100 -18.87 8.20 -6.65
CA GLN A 100 -18.18 8.94 -7.71
C GLN A 100 -16.81 8.35 -8.03
N ALA A 101 -16.19 7.64 -7.07
CA ALA A 101 -14.92 6.96 -7.29
C ALA A 101 -15.05 5.68 -8.14
N LEU A 102 -16.20 4.98 -8.08
CA LEU A 102 -16.43 3.72 -8.79
C LEU A 102 -16.19 3.81 -10.31
N PRO A 103 -16.75 4.79 -11.05
CA PRO A 103 -16.51 4.91 -12.48
C PRO A 103 -15.03 5.17 -12.80
N GLN A 104 -14.30 5.87 -11.95
CA GLN A 104 -12.87 6.12 -12.14
C GLN A 104 -12.05 4.83 -11.94
N TRP A 105 -12.34 4.07 -10.87
CA TRP A 105 -11.72 2.76 -10.67
C TRP A 105 -12.01 1.80 -11.81
N ARG A 106 -13.24 1.80 -12.31
CA ARG A 106 -13.65 0.96 -13.46
C ARG A 106 -12.89 1.33 -14.72
N ALA A 107 -12.72 2.63 -14.99
CA ALA A 107 -11.94 3.11 -16.13
C ALA A 107 -10.47 2.69 -16.02
N ALA A 108 -9.84 2.89 -14.88
CA ALA A 108 -8.47 2.44 -14.63
C ALA A 108 -8.31 0.92 -14.80
N ALA A 109 -9.22 0.12 -14.23
CA ALA A 109 -9.22 -1.34 -14.37
C ALA A 109 -9.50 -1.84 -15.81
N LYS A 110 -10.11 -1.01 -16.66
CA LYS A 110 -10.28 -1.30 -18.09
C LYS A 110 -8.95 -1.12 -18.84
N LEU A 111 -8.20 -0.09 -18.50
CA LEU A 111 -6.90 0.22 -19.11
C LEU A 111 -5.82 -0.78 -18.69
N ARG A 112 -5.76 -1.11 -17.40
CA ARG A 112 -4.80 -2.10 -16.85
C ARG A 112 -5.52 -3.21 -16.09
N PRO A 113 -6.03 -4.23 -16.79
CA PRO A 113 -6.91 -5.25 -16.21
C PRO A 113 -6.21 -6.25 -15.28
N GLN A 114 -4.88 -6.25 -15.21
CA GLN A 114 -4.08 -7.10 -14.32
C GLN A 114 -3.47 -6.31 -13.15
N ASP A 115 -3.77 -5.02 -13.03
CA ASP A 115 -3.28 -4.20 -11.92
C ASP A 115 -4.01 -4.56 -10.62
N GLN A 116 -3.30 -5.26 -9.74
CA GLN A 116 -3.85 -5.76 -8.48
C GLN A 116 -4.25 -4.63 -7.53
N GLN A 117 -3.52 -3.50 -7.54
CA GLN A 117 -3.80 -2.38 -6.65
C GLN A 117 -5.12 -1.70 -7.03
N VAL A 118 -5.31 -1.45 -8.33
CA VAL A 118 -6.54 -0.88 -8.87
C VAL A 118 -7.73 -1.81 -8.63
N LEU A 119 -7.57 -3.10 -8.90
CA LEU A 119 -8.63 -4.08 -8.68
C LEU A 119 -9.00 -4.22 -7.19
N SER A 120 -8.01 -4.17 -6.30
CA SER A 120 -8.24 -4.18 -4.85
C SER A 120 -9.01 -2.94 -4.40
N ALA A 121 -8.61 -1.76 -4.86
CA ALA A 121 -9.27 -0.50 -4.53
C ALA A 121 -10.71 -0.46 -5.06
N TRP A 122 -10.92 -0.89 -6.31
CA TRP A 122 -12.25 -0.99 -6.89
C TRP A 122 -13.15 -1.95 -6.11
N PHE A 123 -12.67 -3.15 -5.83
CA PHE A 123 -13.40 -4.17 -5.08
C PHE A 123 -13.76 -3.69 -3.67
N LYS A 124 -12.81 -3.11 -2.93
CA LYS A 124 -13.06 -2.53 -1.60
C LYS A 124 -14.11 -1.42 -1.65
N THR A 125 -14.01 -0.50 -2.61
CA THR A 125 -14.97 0.58 -2.76
C THR A 125 -16.35 0.03 -3.12
N ALA A 126 -16.44 -0.91 -4.07
CA ALA A 126 -17.69 -1.50 -4.52
C ALA A 126 -18.34 -2.41 -3.46
N SER A 127 -17.57 -2.96 -2.52
CA SER A 127 -18.09 -3.80 -1.43
C SER A 127 -18.99 -3.05 -0.44
N LEU A 128 -19.06 -1.72 -0.54
CA LEU A 128 -20.02 -0.91 0.21
C LEU A 128 -21.47 -1.09 -0.32
N TRP A 129 -21.61 -1.55 -1.58
CA TRP A 129 -22.88 -1.90 -2.22
C TRP A 129 -22.83 -3.33 -2.75
N PRO A 130 -23.10 -4.33 -1.87
CA PRO A 130 -22.94 -5.75 -2.20
C PRO A 130 -23.85 -6.30 -3.30
N ASP A 131 -24.90 -5.58 -3.63
CA ASP A 131 -25.85 -5.86 -4.70
C ASP A 131 -25.45 -5.22 -6.04
N SER A 132 -24.48 -4.30 -6.02
CA SER A 132 -24.08 -3.53 -7.20
C SER A 132 -23.36 -4.39 -8.24
N GLU A 133 -23.60 -4.07 -9.50
CA GLU A 133 -22.89 -4.71 -10.60
C GLU A 133 -21.37 -4.44 -10.56
N ASP A 134 -20.94 -3.31 -9.98
CA ASP A 134 -19.53 -3.00 -9.79
C ASP A 134 -18.85 -3.98 -8.84
N PHE A 135 -19.51 -4.38 -7.77
CA PHE A 135 -18.96 -5.36 -6.85
C PHE A 135 -18.78 -6.72 -7.52
N HIS A 136 -19.79 -7.18 -8.24
CA HIS A 136 -19.72 -8.43 -9.00
C HIS A 136 -18.66 -8.39 -10.13
N ARG A 137 -18.53 -7.26 -10.83
CA ARG A 137 -17.52 -7.10 -11.89
C ARG A 137 -16.10 -7.05 -11.34
N ALA A 138 -15.87 -6.30 -10.25
CA ALA A 138 -14.58 -6.22 -9.62
C ALA A 138 -14.12 -7.61 -9.12
N ALA A 139 -15.01 -8.37 -8.46
CA ALA A 139 -14.75 -9.74 -8.04
C ALA A 139 -14.33 -10.64 -9.21
N ARG A 140 -15.12 -10.65 -10.28
CA ARG A 140 -14.80 -11.45 -11.49
C ARG A 140 -13.43 -11.07 -12.09
N ARG A 141 -13.06 -9.79 -12.07
CA ARG A 141 -11.74 -9.36 -12.56
C ARG A 141 -10.62 -9.89 -11.70
N ILE A 142 -10.76 -9.81 -10.36
CA ILE A 142 -9.78 -10.37 -9.42
C ILE A 142 -9.62 -11.87 -9.65
N PHE A 143 -10.71 -12.62 -9.78
CA PHE A 143 -10.67 -14.06 -9.98
C PHE A 143 -10.04 -14.48 -11.31
N ARG A 144 -9.97 -13.57 -12.28
CA ARG A 144 -9.31 -13.78 -13.59
C ARG A 144 -7.85 -13.34 -13.62
N LEU A 145 -7.33 -12.74 -12.54
CA LEU A 145 -5.91 -12.41 -12.45
C LEU A 145 -5.05 -13.66 -12.66
N ARG A 146 -3.91 -13.46 -13.31
CA ARG A 146 -2.91 -14.52 -13.45
C ARG A 146 -2.16 -14.64 -12.13
N ALA A 147 -2.44 -15.70 -11.36
CA ALA A 147 -1.75 -15.98 -10.12
C ALA A 147 -0.46 -16.77 -10.42
N HIS A 148 0.65 -16.04 -10.60
CA HIS A 148 1.97 -16.62 -10.79
C HIS A 148 2.76 -16.70 -9.48
N ASP A 149 2.34 -15.96 -8.47
CA ASP A 149 2.96 -15.85 -7.17
C ASP A 149 1.95 -16.12 -6.05
N GLU A 150 2.47 -16.47 -4.89
CA GLU A 150 1.66 -16.77 -3.71
C GLU A 150 0.87 -15.55 -3.21
N GLN A 151 1.43 -14.35 -3.34
CA GLN A 151 0.77 -13.12 -2.89
C GLN A 151 -0.51 -12.85 -3.68
N THR A 152 -0.46 -13.02 -5.01
CA THR A 152 -1.65 -12.89 -5.87
C THR A 152 -2.69 -13.96 -5.56
N LEU A 153 -2.25 -15.19 -5.25
CA LEU A 153 -3.15 -16.27 -4.88
C LEU A 153 -3.85 -15.99 -3.54
N GLN A 154 -3.11 -15.55 -2.54
CA GLN A 154 -3.66 -15.13 -1.24
C GLN A 154 -4.65 -13.98 -1.38
N PHE A 155 -4.34 -13.01 -2.24
CA PHE A 155 -5.24 -11.90 -2.56
C PHE A 155 -6.54 -12.40 -3.21
N GLN A 156 -6.45 -13.32 -4.18
CA GLN A 156 -7.64 -13.93 -4.80
C GLN A 156 -8.47 -14.69 -3.78
N HIS A 157 -7.84 -15.47 -2.92
CA HIS A 157 -8.51 -16.24 -1.87
C HIS A 157 -9.22 -15.35 -0.85
N ALA A 158 -8.55 -14.32 -0.33
CA ALA A 158 -9.15 -13.35 0.59
C ALA A 158 -10.34 -12.60 -0.05
N SER A 159 -10.19 -12.23 -1.33
CA SER A 159 -11.26 -11.57 -2.08
C SER A 159 -12.44 -12.51 -2.35
N TYR A 160 -12.18 -13.79 -2.60
CA TYR A 160 -13.20 -14.81 -2.78
C TYR A 160 -14.05 -14.96 -1.52
N ARG A 161 -13.42 -15.15 -0.35
CA ARG A 161 -14.14 -15.25 0.93
C ARG A 161 -14.99 -14.01 1.19
N THR A 162 -14.41 -12.82 1.02
CA THR A 162 -15.15 -11.55 1.20
C THR A 162 -16.32 -11.42 0.23
N TYR A 163 -16.15 -11.89 -1.00
CA TYR A 163 -17.21 -11.81 -2.02
C TYR A 163 -18.36 -12.76 -1.69
N PHE A 164 -18.07 -14.00 -1.33
CA PHE A 164 -19.11 -14.98 -0.97
C PHE A 164 -19.88 -14.60 0.30
N ASP A 165 -19.19 -13.97 1.25
CA ASP A 165 -19.82 -13.51 2.49
C ASP A 165 -20.75 -12.31 2.24
N LYS A 166 -20.39 -11.40 1.35
CA LYS A 166 -21.10 -10.12 1.19
C LYS A 166 -22.05 -10.06 -0.01
N ALA A 167 -21.83 -10.83 -1.07
CA ALA A 167 -22.57 -10.67 -2.33
C ALA A 167 -24.09 -10.89 -2.16
N LYS A 168 -24.88 -9.97 -2.70
CA LYS A 168 -26.36 -10.03 -2.67
C LYS A 168 -26.92 -9.98 -4.10
N PRO A 169 -27.97 -10.74 -4.38
CA PRO A 169 -28.61 -11.78 -3.55
C PRO A 169 -27.79 -13.04 -3.37
N GLY A 170 -26.60 -13.12 -4.00
CA GLY A 170 -25.66 -14.22 -3.92
C GLY A 170 -24.47 -14.02 -4.87
N ALA A 171 -23.49 -14.89 -4.81
CA ALA A 171 -22.31 -14.86 -5.67
C ALA A 171 -22.71 -15.12 -7.15
N ARG A 172 -22.20 -14.27 -8.06
CA ARG A 172 -22.47 -14.37 -9.52
C ARG A 172 -21.20 -14.73 -10.25
N LEU A 173 -20.77 -15.99 -10.13
CA LEU A 173 -19.61 -16.52 -10.83
C LEU A 173 -20.04 -17.44 -11.98
N LEU A 174 -19.26 -17.40 -13.06
CA LEU A 174 -19.44 -18.36 -14.14
C LEU A 174 -18.86 -19.72 -13.73
N PRO A 175 -19.42 -20.84 -14.19
CA PRO A 175 -18.91 -22.19 -13.89
C PRO A 175 -17.42 -22.35 -14.18
N ASP A 176 -16.92 -21.77 -15.28
CA ASP A 176 -15.51 -21.80 -15.66
C ASP A 176 -14.62 -21.03 -14.67
N ASP A 177 -15.11 -19.91 -14.15
CA ASP A 177 -14.38 -19.13 -13.16
C ASP A 177 -14.31 -19.90 -11.83
N MET A 178 -15.39 -20.56 -11.42
CA MET A 178 -15.44 -21.43 -10.24
C MET A 178 -14.49 -22.62 -10.39
N ALA A 179 -14.56 -23.36 -11.48
CA ALA A 179 -13.68 -24.52 -11.75
C ALA A 179 -12.19 -24.13 -11.78
N ARG A 180 -11.87 -22.93 -12.20
CA ARG A 180 -10.50 -22.40 -12.19
C ARG A 180 -10.03 -22.05 -10.78
N LEU A 181 -10.87 -21.38 -10.00
CA LEU A 181 -10.56 -21.01 -8.61
C LEU A 181 -10.42 -22.26 -7.74
N SER A 182 -11.35 -23.21 -7.86
CA SER A 182 -11.31 -24.48 -7.16
C SER A 182 -9.97 -25.21 -7.38
N ARG A 183 -9.54 -25.35 -8.63
CA ARG A 183 -8.25 -25.96 -8.97
C ARG A 183 -7.05 -25.19 -8.38
N ARG A 184 -7.12 -23.85 -8.32
CA ARG A 184 -6.05 -23.02 -7.72
C ARG A 184 -5.98 -23.16 -6.22
N PHE A 185 -7.13 -23.12 -5.54
CA PHE A 185 -7.21 -23.26 -4.09
C PHE A 185 -6.81 -24.65 -3.63
N ALA A 186 -7.21 -25.68 -4.38
CA ALA A 186 -6.78 -27.06 -4.12
C ALA A 186 -5.25 -27.20 -4.21
N ARG A 187 -4.60 -26.63 -5.22
CA ARG A 187 -3.14 -26.64 -5.34
C ARG A 187 -2.44 -25.89 -4.19
N ALA A 188 -3.07 -24.86 -3.64
CA ALA A 188 -2.58 -24.11 -2.51
C ALA A 188 -2.98 -24.72 -1.16
N GLN A 189 -3.53 -25.95 -1.13
CA GLN A 189 -4.01 -26.66 0.07
C GLN A 189 -5.14 -25.92 0.82
N GLN A 190 -5.89 -25.10 0.14
CA GLN A 190 -7.05 -24.38 0.69
C GLN A 190 -8.34 -25.12 0.35
N TRP A 191 -8.41 -26.39 0.78
CA TRP A 191 -9.43 -27.37 0.39
C TRP A 191 -10.86 -26.94 0.73
N GLY A 192 -11.08 -26.35 1.90
CA GLY A 192 -12.42 -25.96 2.35
C GLY A 192 -13.11 -24.92 1.46
N ASP A 193 -12.34 -24.09 0.72
CA ASP A 193 -12.85 -23.11 -0.24
C ASP A 193 -12.77 -23.63 -1.69
N ALA A 194 -12.06 -24.72 -1.93
CA ALA A 194 -11.98 -25.36 -3.24
C ALA A 194 -13.24 -26.19 -3.57
N GLU A 195 -13.96 -26.63 -2.55
CA GLU A 195 -15.16 -27.47 -2.67
C GLU A 195 -16.46 -26.68 -2.81
N LYS A 196 -16.45 -25.37 -2.53
CA LYS A 196 -17.60 -24.46 -2.67
C LYS A 196 -17.78 -23.98 -4.12
#